data_a5f9bdcf582c755ecfe12d91e44b95d6
#
_entry.id   a5f9bdcf582c755ecfe12d91e44b95d6
#
_cell.length_a   1.000
_cell.length_b   1.000
_cell.length_c   1.000
_cell.angle_alpha   90.00
_cell.angle_beta   90.00
_cell.angle_gamma   90.00
#
_symmetry.space_group_name_H-M   'P 1'
#
loop_
_entity.id
_entity.type
_entity.pdbx_description
1 polymer ?
#
loop_
_entity_poly.entity_id
_entity_poly.type
_entity_poly.pdbx_seq_one_letter_code
_entity_poly.pdbx_strand_id
1 'polypeptide(L)'
;MPTHEELFQAKLQRIKDSHRAEVGRTALLVIDMQQGFLDKGASLALPGATSIIPGIQRLVATARARGIPVIFTEYVYATNVPCLRGDPFGPEHLAVPPGQLTGFGYPSNNCLIGLGSVDGPESAATIEALAPEPGELVIQGHTYDKFYGTPLDLALRSQNIDRLIFTGITTDVCVNSTLMTAANRNYRAIAVGECMAAIHDPIHDACLQIWQNKFARLATTAEIIAELASSID
;
A
#
# COMPACT_ATOMS: atom_id res chain seq x y z
N MET A 1 32.16 21.74 -14.24
CA MET A 1 31.61 20.71 -13.31
C MET A 1 30.14 20.67 -13.50
N PRO A 2 29.47 19.52 -13.44
CA PRO A 2 28.02 19.45 -13.54
C PRO A 2 27.36 20.20 -12.36
N THR A 3 26.24 20.80 -12.62
CA THR A 3 25.40 21.46 -11.61
C THR A 3 24.74 20.43 -10.69
N HIS A 4 24.22 20.87 -9.53
CA HIS A 4 23.43 20.01 -8.64
C HIS A 4 22.21 19.41 -9.35
N GLU A 5 21.55 20.20 -10.19
CA GLU A 5 20.40 19.73 -10.97
C GLU A 5 20.78 18.63 -11.97
N GLU A 6 21.86 18.81 -12.74
CA GLU A 6 22.36 17.79 -13.67
C GLU A 6 22.74 16.49 -12.95
N LEU A 7 23.36 16.60 -11.76
CA LEU A 7 23.69 15.43 -10.94
C LEU A 7 22.43 14.74 -10.42
N PHE A 8 21.41 15.50 -10.03
CA PHE A 8 20.14 14.97 -9.56
C PHE A 8 19.40 14.24 -10.71
N GLN A 9 19.30 14.85 -11.89
CA GLN A 9 18.68 14.21 -13.05
C GLN A 9 19.41 12.93 -13.47
N ALA A 10 20.74 12.94 -13.47
CA ALA A 10 21.53 11.73 -13.74
C ALA A 10 21.30 10.63 -12.69
N LYS A 11 21.06 10.99 -11.42
CA LYS A 11 20.69 10.06 -10.36
C LYS A 11 19.30 9.45 -10.63
N LEU A 12 18.31 10.28 -10.98
CA LEU A 12 16.96 9.81 -11.28
C LEU A 12 16.96 8.82 -12.45
N GLN A 13 17.76 9.09 -13.49
CA GLN A 13 17.90 8.16 -14.61
C GLN A 13 18.50 6.82 -14.16
N ARG A 14 19.57 6.82 -13.35
CA ARG A 14 20.14 5.57 -12.81
C ARG A 14 19.15 4.80 -11.93
N ILE A 15 18.33 5.51 -11.15
CA ILE A 15 17.27 4.89 -10.36
C ILE A 15 16.23 4.25 -11.30
N LYS A 16 15.80 4.98 -12.32
CA LYS A 16 14.86 4.47 -13.33
C LYS A 16 15.37 3.17 -13.96
N ASP A 17 16.63 3.14 -14.36
CA ASP A 17 17.24 1.97 -15.01
C ASP A 17 17.37 0.79 -14.06
N SER A 18 17.80 1.04 -12.82
CA SER A 18 18.02 -0.02 -11.82
C SER A 18 16.74 -0.55 -11.16
N HIS A 19 15.66 0.26 -11.14
CA HIS A 19 14.37 -0.07 -10.53
C HIS A 19 13.29 -0.35 -11.59
N ARG A 20 13.65 -0.93 -12.71
CA ARG A 20 12.66 -1.39 -13.69
C ARG A 20 11.88 -2.57 -13.12
N ALA A 21 10.59 -2.63 -13.46
CA ALA A 21 9.79 -3.81 -13.20
C ALA A 21 10.23 -4.95 -14.14
N GLU A 22 10.52 -6.11 -13.59
CA GLU A 22 10.99 -7.30 -14.31
C GLU A 22 10.16 -8.51 -13.90
N VAL A 23 9.66 -9.27 -14.86
CA VAL A 23 8.97 -10.55 -14.61
C VAL A 23 9.91 -11.50 -13.84
N GLY A 24 9.37 -12.25 -12.89
CA GLY A 24 10.13 -13.19 -12.06
C GLY A 24 10.92 -12.57 -10.90
N ARG A 25 10.99 -11.22 -10.81
CA ARG A 25 11.67 -10.51 -9.71
C ARG A 25 10.82 -9.42 -9.06
N THR A 26 9.66 -9.16 -9.59
CA THR A 26 8.76 -8.08 -9.15
C THR A 26 7.50 -8.65 -8.49
N ALA A 27 7.01 -8.00 -7.43
CA ALA A 27 5.67 -8.19 -6.90
C ALA A 27 4.91 -6.85 -6.88
N LEU A 28 3.59 -6.91 -7.05
CA LEU A 28 2.70 -5.78 -6.88
C LEU A 28 2.09 -5.84 -5.48
N LEU A 29 2.24 -4.76 -4.71
CA LEU A 29 1.60 -4.59 -3.42
C LEU A 29 0.36 -3.70 -3.56
N VAL A 30 -0.79 -4.22 -3.17
CA VAL A 30 -2.07 -3.50 -3.05
C VAL A 30 -2.34 -3.29 -1.57
N ILE A 31 -1.97 -2.11 -1.07
CA ILE A 31 -1.93 -1.83 0.37
C ILE A 31 -3.26 -1.26 0.84
N ASP A 32 -3.89 -2.00 1.78
CA ASP A 32 -5.02 -1.58 2.60
C ASP A 32 -6.22 -1.01 1.82
N MET A 33 -6.48 -1.54 0.64
CA MET A 33 -7.64 -1.16 -0.18
C MET A 33 -8.91 -1.85 0.35
N GLN A 34 -9.26 -1.54 1.60
CA GLN A 34 -10.29 -2.21 2.41
C GLN A 34 -11.61 -1.46 2.40
N GLN A 35 -12.72 -2.20 2.61
CA GLN A 35 -14.06 -1.62 2.72
C GLN A 35 -14.09 -0.53 3.79
N GLY A 36 -13.50 -0.76 4.96
CA GLY A 36 -13.42 0.19 6.06
C GLY A 36 -12.76 1.54 5.74
N PHE A 37 -11.99 1.61 4.66
CA PHE A 37 -11.32 2.85 4.22
C PHE A 37 -11.87 3.43 2.91
N LEU A 38 -12.74 2.71 2.20
CA LEU A 38 -13.21 3.13 0.88
C LEU A 38 -14.73 3.16 0.74
N ASP A 39 -15.45 2.32 1.49
CA ASP A 39 -16.88 2.22 1.35
C ASP A 39 -17.59 3.45 1.90
N LYS A 40 -18.64 3.87 1.19
CA LYS A 40 -19.46 4.99 1.63
C LYS A 40 -20.12 4.68 2.97
N GLY A 41 -19.86 5.51 3.95
CA GLY A 41 -20.41 5.38 5.29
C GLY A 41 -19.46 4.70 6.29
N ALA A 42 -18.31 4.22 5.84
CA ALA A 42 -17.26 3.80 6.77
C ALA A 42 -16.76 5.00 7.61
N SER A 43 -16.51 4.78 8.88
CA SER A 43 -16.09 5.85 9.81
C SER A 43 -14.71 6.42 9.49
N LEU A 44 -13.86 5.61 8.85
CA LEU A 44 -12.52 6.00 8.40
C LEU A 44 -12.40 6.08 6.86
N ALA A 45 -13.54 6.29 6.17
CA ALA A 45 -13.53 6.42 4.73
C ALA A 45 -12.65 7.59 4.26
N LEU A 46 -11.66 7.28 3.42
CA LEU A 46 -10.73 8.26 2.88
C LEU A 46 -11.36 9.01 1.69
N PRO A 47 -11.58 10.32 1.79
CA PRO A 47 -12.14 11.10 0.68
C PRO A 47 -11.28 10.96 -0.59
N GLY A 48 -11.92 10.72 -1.73
CA GLY A 48 -11.21 10.66 -3.02
C GLY A 48 -10.46 9.34 -3.30
N ALA A 49 -10.28 8.45 -2.32
CA ALA A 49 -9.50 7.21 -2.53
C ALA A 49 -10.10 6.27 -3.59
N THR A 50 -11.39 6.36 -3.88
CA THR A 50 -12.00 5.57 -4.97
C THR A 50 -11.47 5.95 -6.36
N SER A 51 -10.90 7.14 -6.54
CA SER A 51 -10.34 7.58 -7.81
C SER A 51 -9.11 6.79 -8.26
N ILE A 52 -8.39 6.15 -7.33
CA ILE A 52 -7.19 5.37 -7.64
C ILE A 52 -7.51 3.93 -8.06
N ILE A 53 -8.72 3.45 -7.81
CA ILE A 53 -9.12 2.06 -8.10
C ILE A 53 -8.88 1.66 -9.57
N PRO A 54 -9.28 2.44 -10.58
CA PRO A 54 -9.07 2.04 -11.98
C PRO A 54 -7.59 1.88 -12.36
N GLY A 55 -6.70 2.68 -11.78
CA GLY A 55 -5.26 2.54 -11.96
C GLY A 55 -4.72 1.24 -11.38
N ILE A 56 -5.13 0.94 -10.15
CA ILE A 56 -4.74 -0.32 -9.48
C ILE A 56 -5.28 -1.53 -10.23
N GLN A 57 -6.54 -1.50 -10.69
CA GLN A 57 -7.13 -2.59 -11.48
C GLN A 57 -6.32 -2.90 -12.74
N ARG A 58 -5.85 -1.87 -13.46
CA ARG A 58 -4.99 -2.07 -14.64
C ARG A 58 -3.66 -2.73 -14.27
N LEU A 59 -3.03 -2.33 -13.17
CA LEU A 59 -1.79 -2.94 -12.70
C LEU A 59 -2.01 -4.39 -12.26
N VAL A 60 -3.08 -4.66 -11.50
CA VAL A 60 -3.44 -6.02 -11.04
C VAL A 60 -3.70 -6.94 -12.24
N ALA A 61 -4.50 -6.49 -13.22
CA ALA A 61 -4.76 -7.27 -14.43
C ALA A 61 -3.47 -7.56 -15.21
N THR A 62 -2.58 -6.57 -15.33
CA THR A 62 -1.28 -6.76 -16.00
C THR A 62 -0.38 -7.72 -15.22
N ALA A 63 -0.30 -7.58 -13.90
CA ALA A 63 0.51 -8.45 -13.05
C ALA A 63 0.04 -9.91 -13.15
N ARG A 64 -1.27 -10.15 -13.04
CA ARG A 64 -1.89 -11.48 -13.20
C ARG A 64 -1.59 -12.09 -14.58
N ALA A 65 -1.78 -11.33 -15.63
CA ALA A 65 -1.50 -11.77 -17.01
C ALA A 65 -0.03 -12.12 -17.26
N ARG A 66 0.88 -11.56 -16.48
CA ARG A 66 2.33 -11.78 -16.58
C ARG A 66 2.89 -12.72 -15.51
N GLY A 67 2.04 -13.36 -14.71
CA GLY A 67 2.45 -14.25 -13.61
C GLY A 67 3.24 -13.55 -12.51
N ILE A 68 3.05 -12.24 -12.33
CA ILE A 68 3.68 -11.47 -11.28
C ILE A 68 2.84 -11.59 -10.01
N PRO A 69 3.43 -11.95 -8.86
CA PRO A 69 2.70 -12.04 -7.62
C PRO A 69 2.00 -10.72 -7.27
N VAL A 70 0.69 -10.79 -7.04
CA VAL A 70 -0.08 -9.71 -6.43
C VAL A 70 -0.28 -10.03 -4.97
N ILE A 71 0.13 -9.13 -4.11
CA ILE A 71 0.05 -9.28 -2.65
C ILE A 71 -0.84 -8.18 -2.12
N PHE A 72 -1.91 -8.58 -1.47
CA PHE A 72 -2.84 -7.67 -0.80
C PHE A 72 -2.46 -7.55 0.66
N THR A 73 -2.62 -6.36 1.22
CA THR A 73 -2.48 -6.16 2.65
C THR A 73 -3.77 -5.61 3.24
N GLU A 74 -4.05 -6.02 4.47
CA GLU A 74 -5.18 -5.55 5.24
C GLU A 74 -4.70 -5.13 6.62
N TYR A 75 -4.93 -3.86 6.95
CA TYR A 75 -4.80 -3.41 8.32
C TYR A 75 -5.97 -3.97 9.11
N VAL A 76 -5.67 -4.73 10.14
CA VAL A 76 -6.68 -5.37 10.96
C VAL A 76 -6.45 -5.08 12.43
N TYR A 77 -7.56 -5.03 13.16
CA TYR A 77 -7.58 -4.84 14.59
C TYR A 77 -8.29 -6.02 15.25
N ALA A 78 -7.86 -6.41 16.43
CA ALA A 78 -8.53 -7.40 17.25
C ALA A 78 -8.58 -6.92 18.70
N THR A 79 -9.62 -7.28 19.43
CA THR A 79 -9.83 -6.80 20.81
C THR A 79 -8.72 -7.19 21.79
N ASN A 80 -8.01 -8.28 21.50
CA ASN A 80 -6.89 -8.77 22.30
C ASN A 80 -5.50 -8.34 21.76
N VAL A 81 -5.46 -7.65 20.63
CA VAL A 81 -4.26 -7.05 20.04
C VAL A 81 -4.57 -5.59 19.73
N PRO A 82 -4.54 -4.72 20.72
CA PRO A 82 -4.86 -3.30 20.54
C PRO A 82 -3.82 -2.63 19.64
N CYS A 83 -4.23 -1.53 19.00
CA CYS A 83 -3.31 -0.64 18.32
C CYS A 83 -2.15 -0.27 19.25
N LEU A 84 -0.94 -0.24 18.70
CA LEU A 84 0.29 -0.05 19.47
C LEU A 84 0.41 1.35 20.10
N ARG A 85 -0.54 2.26 19.82
CA ARG A 85 -0.48 3.64 20.26
C ARG A 85 -1.64 3.99 21.17
N GLY A 86 -1.29 4.63 22.28
CA GLY A 86 -2.21 5.39 23.11
C GLY A 86 -2.28 6.87 22.69
N ASP A 87 -2.64 7.74 23.62
CA ASP A 87 -2.65 9.19 23.42
C ASP A 87 -1.28 9.73 22.90
N PRO A 88 -1.30 10.78 22.09
CA PRO A 88 -2.43 11.57 21.57
C PRO A 88 -3.08 10.97 20.32
N PHE A 89 -2.51 9.93 19.76
CA PHE A 89 -2.97 9.25 18.56
C PHE A 89 -3.96 8.14 18.91
N GLY A 90 -4.98 8.46 19.65
CA GLY A 90 -5.95 7.54 20.24
C GLY A 90 -6.31 6.30 19.46
N PRO A 91 -6.92 5.32 20.09
CA PRO A 91 -7.24 4.04 19.46
C PRO A 91 -8.39 4.24 18.46
N GLU A 92 -8.06 4.50 17.21
CA GLU A 92 -9.07 4.66 16.14
C GLU A 92 -9.81 3.34 15.83
N HIS A 93 -9.19 2.21 16.18
CA HIS A 93 -9.70 0.86 15.92
C HIS A 93 -10.09 0.15 17.22
N LEU A 94 -11.02 0.68 17.96
CA LEU A 94 -11.58 0.05 19.15
C LEU A 94 -13.10 -0.04 19.05
N ALA A 95 -13.65 -1.11 19.58
CA ALA A 95 -15.09 -1.28 19.66
C ALA A 95 -15.76 -0.05 20.31
N VAL A 96 -16.79 0.49 19.65
CA VAL A 96 -17.50 1.69 20.06
C VAL A 96 -18.85 1.30 20.61
N PRO A 97 -19.18 1.75 21.83
CA PRO A 97 -20.55 1.63 22.33
C PRO A 97 -21.55 2.38 21.44
N PRO A 98 -22.79 1.86 21.30
CA PRO A 98 -23.82 2.54 20.52
C PRO A 98 -24.02 4.00 20.91
N GLY A 99 -24.12 4.90 19.94
CA GLY A 99 -24.38 6.32 20.13
C GLY A 99 -23.16 7.18 20.46
N GLN A 100 -21.95 6.62 20.46
CA GLN A 100 -20.72 7.40 20.57
C GLN A 100 -20.22 7.88 19.21
N LEU A 101 -19.38 8.94 19.22
CA LEU A 101 -18.71 9.43 18.03
C LEU A 101 -17.70 8.38 17.53
N THR A 102 -17.63 8.22 16.20
CA THR A 102 -16.69 7.35 15.52
C THR A 102 -15.99 8.11 14.40
N GLY A 103 -14.83 7.62 13.95
CA GLY A 103 -14.09 8.18 12.83
C GLY A 103 -12.69 8.62 13.20
N PHE A 104 -12.07 9.43 12.35
CA PHE A 104 -10.70 9.91 12.57
C PHE A 104 -10.58 10.64 13.93
N GLY A 105 -9.65 10.16 14.76
CA GLY A 105 -9.45 10.67 16.11
C GLY A 105 -10.44 10.15 17.18
N TYR A 106 -11.35 9.26 16.80
CA TYR A 106 -12.30 8.61 17.71
C TYR A 106 -12.27 7.09 17.53
N PRO A 107 -12.61 6.30 18.56
CA PRO A 107 -12.73 4.86 18.42
C PRO A 107 -13.75 4.47 17.34
N SER A 108 -13.44 3.42 16.58
CA SER A 108 -14.37 2.86 15.59
C SER A 108 -14.25 1.34 15.52
N ASN A 109 -15.30 0.68 15.07
CA ASN A 109 -15.27 -0.76 14.78
C ASN A 109 -14.57 -1.09 13.47
N ASN A 110 -14.02 -0.09 12.79
CA ASN A 110 -13.41 -0.22 11.47
C ASN A 110 -12.29 -1.25 11.48
N CYS A 111 -12.32 -2.14 10.51
CA CYS A 111 -11.29 -3.17 10.32
C CYS A 111 -11.11 -4.14 11.50
N LEU A 112 -12.10 -4.28 12.38
CA LEU A 112 -12.09 -5.26 13.45
C LEU A 112 -12.24 -6.68 12.88
N ILE A 113 -11.42 -7.62 13.37
CA ILE A 113 -11.50 -9.05 13.04
C ILE A 113 -11.84 -9.89 14.28
N GLY A 114 -12.31 -11.12 14.07
CA GLY A 114 -12.67 -12.04 15.15
C GLY A 114 -14.02 -11.70 15.77
N LEU A 115 -14.18 -11.90 17.09
CA LEU A 115 -15.40 -11.59 17.78
C LEU A 115 -15.66 -10.08 17.76
N GLY A 116 -16.80 -9.68 17.19
CA GLY A 116 -17.18 -8.28 16.98
C GLY A 116 -16.82 -7.74 15.58
N SER A 117 -16.21 -8.56 14.71
CA SER A 117 -16.06 -8.20 13.30
C SER A 117 -17.43 -7.95 12.64
N VAL A 118 -17.45 -7.08 11.65
CA VAL A 118 -18.66 -6.70 10.93
C VAL A 118 -18.46 -6.83 9.42
N ASP A 119 -19.55 -7.06 8.71
CA ASP A 119 -19.61 -6.94 7.24
C ASP A 119 -19.99 -5.52 6.84
N GLY A 120 -19.78 -5.18 5.59
CA GLY A 120 -20.16 -3.88 5.03
C GLY A 120 -19.12 -2.78 5.32
N PRO A 121 -19.54 -1.51 5.48
CA PRO A 121 -18.62 -0.38 5.43
C PRO A 121 -17.46 -0.39 6.43
N GLU A 122 -17.62 -1.06 7.56
CA GLU A 122 -16.55 -1.17 8.59
C GLU A 122 -15.68 -2.43 8.43
N SER A 123 -15.92 -3.25 7.38
CA SER A 123 -15.23 -4.52 7.17
C SER A 123 -13.73 -4.35 6.92
N ALA A 124 -12.95 -5.29 7.44
CA ALA A 124 -11.52 -5.40 7.18
C ALA A 124 -11.19 -5.93 5.78
N ALA A 125 -12.16 -6.50 5.06
CA ALA A 125 -11.91 -7.12 3.76
C ALA A 125 -11.51 -6.10 2.70
N THR A 126 -10.64 -6.51 1.79
CA THR A 126 -10.35 -5.78 0.56
C THR A 126 -11.64 -5.58 -0.25
N ILE A 127 -11.79 -4.41 -0.89
CA ILE A 127 -12.99 -4.08 -1.68
C ILE A 127 -13.20 -5.05 -2.84
N GLU A 128 -14.46 -5.31 -3.19
CA GLU A 128 -14.83 -6.24 -4.26
C GLU A 128 -14.16 -5.91 -5.60
N ALA A 129 -14.04 -4.63 -5.92
CA ALA A 129 -13.42 -4.15 -7.16
C ALA A 129 -11.93 -4.54 -7.32
N LEU A 130 -11.28 -4.93 -6.23
CA LEU A 130 -9.87 -5.36 -6.17
C LEU A 130 -9.74 -6.72 -5.46
N ALA A 131 -10.80 -7.51 -5.37
CA ALA A 131 -10.80 -8.76 -4.61
C ALA A 131 -9.60 -9.66 -4.99
N PRO A 132 -8.90 -10.21 -3.99
CA PRO A 132 -7.86 -11.20 -4.23
C PRO A 132 -8.41 -12.44 -4.93
N GLU A 133 -7.67 -13.00 -5.88
CA GLU A 133 -8.01 -14.28 -6.49
C GLU A 133 -7.48 -15.48 -5.66
N PRO A 134 -8.09 -16.67 -5.82
CA PRO A 134 -7.60 -17.86 -5.15
C PRO A 134 -6.11 -18.13 -5.44
N GLY A 135 -5.30 -18.22 -4.37
CA GLY A 135 -3.86 -18.42 -4.45
C GLY A 135 -3.02 -17.14 -4.32
N GLU A 136 -3.65 -15.96 -4.37
CA GLU A 136 -2.97 -14.70 -4.05
C GLU A 136 -2.82 -14.52 -2.55
N LEU A 137 -1.72 -13.88 -2.14
CA LEU A 137 -1.40 -13.70 -0.74
C LEU A 137 -2.10 -12.48 -0.18
N VAL A 138 -2.85 -12.68 0.90
CA VAL A 138 -3.42 -11.60 1.71
C VAL A 138 -2.68 -11.56 3.05
N ILE A 139 -2.01 -10.45 3.32
CA ILE A 139 -1.26 -10.22 4.56
C ILE A 139 -2.10 -9.36 5.50
N GLN A 140 -2.56 -9.93 6.59
CA GLN A 140 -3.20 -9.20 7.67
C GLN A 140 -2.17 -8.81 8.73
N GLY A 141 -2.20 -7.57 9.18
CA GLY A 141 -1.28 -7.05 10.19
C GLY A 141 -1.89 -5.95 11.05
N HIS A 142 -1.39 -5.83 12.28
CA HIS A 142 -1.85 -4.86 13.28
C HIS A 142 -1.01 -3.57 13.28
N THR A 143 -0.14 -3.39 12.28
CA THR A 143 0.76 -2.23 12.18
C THR A 143 0.70 -1.61 10.80
N TYR A 144 1.11 -0.36 10.71
CA TYR A 144 1.14 0.35 9.42
C TYR A 144 2.21 -0.22 8.47
N ASP A 145 3.36 -0.62 9.01
CA ASP A 145 4.41 -1.30 8.27
C ASP A 145 4.05 -2.77 8.03
N LYS A 146 3.87 -3.16 6.79
CA LYS A 146 3.45 -4.51 6.39
C LYS A 146 4.57 -5.55 6.47
N PHE A 147 5.80 -5.15 6.75
CA PHE A 147 6.88 -6.08 7.09
C PHE A 147 6.93 -6.41 8.60
N TYR A 148 6.40 -5.53 9.45
CA TYR A 148 6.52 -5.70 10.89
C TYR A 148 5.54 -6.75 11.42
N GLY A 149 6.08 -7.86 11.93
CA GLY A 149 5.29 -8.93 12.54
C GLY A 149 4.47 -9.77 11.55
N THR A 150 4.77 -9.70 10.25
CA THR A 150 4.06 -10.45 9.20
C THR A 150 5.02 -11.34 8.41
N PRO A 151 4.51 -12.31 7.63
CA PRO A 151 5.34 -13.15 6.77
C PRO A 151 5.75 -12.50 5.44
N LEU A 152 5.53 -11.19 5.23
CA LEU A 152 5.75 -10.54 3.94
C LEU A 152 7.18 -10.70 3.42
N ASP A 153 8.20 -10.43 4.24
CA ASP A 153 9.60 -10.55 3.83
C ASP A 153 9.96 -12.00 3.45
N LEU A 154 9.48 -12.96 4.21
CA LEU A 154 9.66 -14.38 3.92
C LEU A 154 9.02 -14.77 2.59
N ALA A 155 7.79 -14.35 2.36
CA ALA A 155 7.05 -14.65 1.13
C ALA A 155 7.73 -14.07 -0.10
N LEU A 156 8.25 -12.84 -0.02
CA LEU A 156 8.98 -12.20 -1.10
C LEU A 156 10.33 -12.89 -1.39
N ARG A 157 11.12 -13.13 -0.33
CA ARG A 157 12.45 -13.76 -0.47
C ARG A 157 12.36 -15.18 -1.01
N SER A 158 11.38 -15.95 -0.58
CA SER A 158 11.20 -17.34 -1.05
C SER A 158 10.90 -17.44 -2.56
N GLN A 159 10.41 -16.36 -3.15
CA GLN A 159 10.12 -16.24 -4.58
C GLN A 159 11.18 -15.45 -5.35
N ASN A 160 12.33 -15.13 -4.74
CA ASN A 160 13.40 -14.29 -5.33
C ASN A 160 12.93 -12.90 -5.75
N ILE A 161 11.91 -12.35 -5.11
CA ILE A 161 11.42 -11.01 -5.38
C ILE A 161 12.36 -9.99 -4.71
N ASP A 162 12.83 -9.03 -5.49
CA ASP A 162 13.66 -7.91 -5.02
C ASP A 162 13.16 -6.53 -5.49
N ARG A 163 12.07 -6.50 -6.25
CA ARG A 163 11.39 -5.29 -6.72
C ARG A 163 9.95 -5.27 -6.27
N LEU A 164 9.51 -4.14 -5.77
CA LEU A 164 8.15 -3.99 -5.26
C LEU A 164 7.48 -2.77 -5.89
N ILE A 165 6.34 -2.99 -6.54
CA ILE A 165 5.47 -1.93 -7.02
C ILE A 165 4.49 -1.63 -5.90
N PHE A 166 4.45 -0.38 -5.45
CA PHE A 166 3.59 0.09 -4.37
C PHE A 166 2.37 0.80 -4.90
N THR A 167 1.20 0.42 -4.39
CA THR A 167 -0.10 1.07 -4.61
C THR A 167 -0.93 1.01 -3.33
N GLY A 168 -2.00 1.79 -3.25
CA GLY A 168 -2.98 1.73 -2.16
C GLY A 168 -2.95 2.91 -1.21
N ILE A 169 -3.35 2.72 0.02
CA ILE A 169 -3.60 3.77 1.00
C ILE A 169 -3.04 3.44 2.40
N THR A 170 -2.84 4.45 3.28
CA THR A 170 -2.69 5.86 2.86
C THR A 170 -1.25 6.12 2.50
N THR A 171 -1.01 6.99 1.55
CA THR A 171 0.33 7.33 1.05
C THR A 171 1.31 7.60 2.18
N ASP A 172 0.88 8.39 3.17
CA ASP A 172 1.69 8.92 4.27
C ASP A 172 1.84 7.96 5.45
N VAL A 173 0.98 6.95 5.57
CA VAL A 173 0.98 6.04 6.72
C VAL A 173 1.38 4.63 6.29
N CYS A 174 0.43 3.80 5.85
CA CYS A 174 0.69 2.38 5.57
C CYS A 174 1.63 2.19 4.38
N VAL A 175 1.42 2.95 3.28
CA VAL A 175 2.29 2.88 2.11
C VAL A 175 3.67 3.39 2.47
N ASN A 176 3.78 4.57 3.11
CA ASN A 176 5.07 5.15 3.50
C ASN A 176 5.85 4.24 4.44
N SER A 177 5.23 3.75 5.50
CA SER A 177 5.91 2.88 6.48
C SER A 177 6.45 1.61 5.82
N THR A 178 5.64 0.97 4.97
CA THR A 178 6.02 -0.25 4.26
C THR A 178 7.11 0.01 3.22
N LEU A 179 7.01 1.09 2.44
CA LEU A 179 7.99 1.46 1.42
C LEU A 179 9.35 1.79 2.04
N MET A 180 9.37 2.55 3.12
CA MET A 180 10.60 2.90 3.83
C MET A 180 11.29 1.64 4.38
N THR A 181 10.53 0.72 4.95
CA THR A 181 11.06 -0.57 5.41
C THR A 181 11.56 -1.43 4.25
N ALA A 182 10.83 -1.49 3.13
CA ALA A 182 11.29 -2.20 1.94
C ALA A 182 12.64 -1.67 1.43
N ALA A 183 12.78 -0.36 1.31
CA ALA A 183 14.03 0.27 0.89
C ALA A 183 15.18 -0.04 1.86
N ASN A 184 14.95 -0.01 3.17
CA ASN A 184 15.95 -0.36 4.19
C ASN A 184 16.31 -1.86 4.18
N ARG A 185 15.43 -2.71 3.65
CA ARG A 185 15.66 -4.16 3.43
C ARG A 185 16.27 -4.49 2.06
N ASN A 186 16.70 -3.46 1.30
CA ASN A 186 17.28 -3.58 -0.03
C ASN A 186 16.32 -4.08 -1.13
N TYR A 187 15.00 -3.89 -0.95
CA TYR A 187 14.08 -3.98 -2.08
C TYR A 187 14.19 -2.72 -2.95
N ARG A 188 14.05 -2.88 -4.24
CA ARG A 188 13.93 -1.80 -5.20
C ARG A 188 12.48 -1.35 -5.23
N ALA A 189 12.17 -0.29 -4.51
CA ALA A 189 10.83 0.23 -4.42
C ALA A 189 10.45 1.08 -5.65
N ILE A 190 9.27 0.83 -6.19
CA ILE A 190 8.66 1.55 -7.30
C ILE A 190 7.31 2.07 -6.82
N ALA A 191 7.16 3.38 -6.69
CA ALA A 191 5.93 4.00 -6.23
C ALA A 191 5.11 4.51 -7.42
N VAL A 192 3.86 4.06 -7.52
CA VAL A 192 2.91 4.53 -8.54
C VAL A 192 1.98 5.55 -7.90
N GLY A 193 2.42 6.82 -7.86
CA GLY A 193 1.73 7.88 -7.11
C GLY A 193 0.27 8.05 -7.50
N GLU A 194 -0.07 7.93 -8.78
CA GLU A 194 -1.46 8.01 -9.26
C GLU A 194 -2.35 6.84 -8.81
N CYS A 195 -1.76 5.82 -8.20
CA CYS A 195 -2.43 4.67 -7.60
C CYS A 195 -2.36 4.70 -6.07
N MET A 196 -2.18 5.89 -5.49
CA MET A 196 -2.11 6.11 -4.05
C MET A 196 -2.96 7.32 -3.66
N ALA A 197 -3.43 7.34 -2.42
CA ALA A 197 -4.16 8.49 -1.88
C ALA A 197 -3.79 8.72 -0.40
N ALA A 198 -3.88 9.97 0.04
CA ALA A 198 -3.78 10.41 1.42
C ALA A 198 -4.98 11.30 1.77
N ILE A 199 -5.17 11.62 3.05
CA ILE A 199 -6.23 12.55 3.48
C ILE A 199 -6.00 13.95 2.92
N HIS A 200 -4.72 14.34 2.76
CA HIS A 200 -4.31 15.67 2.33
C HIS A 200 -3.32 15.59 1.18
N ASP A 201 -3.67 16.15 0.03
CA ASP A 201 -2.83 16.17 -1.16
C ASP A 201 -1.41 16.70 -0.92
N PRO A 202 -1.19 17.80 -0.14
CA PRO A 202 0.17 18.27 0.15
C PRO A 202 1.05 17.24 0.88
N ILE A 203 0.46 16.38 1.72
CA ILE A 203 1.19 15.30 2.41
C ILE A 203 1.53 14.18 1.42
N HIS A 204 0.59 13.82 0.55
CA HIS A 204 0.85 12.89 -0.55
C HIS A 204 2.04 13.35 -1.39
N ASP A 205 2.02 14.59 -1.87
CA ASP A 205 3.10 15.16 -2.68
C ASP A 205 4.45 15.18 -1.95
N ALA A 206 4.44 15.52 -0.67
CA ALA A 206 5.66 15.49 0.16
C ALA A 206 6.25 14.09 0.26
N CYS A 207 5.42 13.05 0.43
CA CYS A 207 5.87 11.66 0.44
C CYS A 207 6.52 11.28 -0.90
N LEU A 208 5.89 11.62 -2.03
CA LEU A 208 6.45 11.34 -3.35
C LEU A 208 7.82 12.02 -3.54
N GLN A 209 7.97 13.26 -3.12
CA GLN A 209 9.25 13.98 -3.19
C GLN A 209 10.34 13.33 -2.33
N ILE A 210 10.02 12.93 -1.09
CA ILE A 210 10.95 12.23 -0.20
C ILE A 210 11.39 10.92 -0.83
N TRP A 211 10.45 10.13 -1.34
CA TRP A 211 10.76 8.84 -1.94
C TRP A 211 11.63 8.98 -3.19
N GLN A 212 11.28 9.88 -4.10
CA GLN A 212 12.06 10.14 -5.31
C GLN A 212 13.48 10.59 -4.98
N ASN A 213 13.63 11.36 -3.91
CA ASN A 213 14.95 11.82 -3.50
C ASN A 213 15.86 10.68 -3.03
N LYS A 214 15.32 9.63 -2.36
CA LYS A 214 16.19 8.66 -1.68
C LYS A 214 15.74 7.20 -1.70
N PHE A 215 14.44 6.91 -1.75
CA PHE A 215 13.95 5.60 -1.35
C PHE A 215 13.29 4.79 -2.45
N ALA A 216 12.71 5.45 -3.45
CA ALA A 216 11.97 4.78 -4.51
C ALA A 216 12.09 5.48 -5.85
N ARG A 217 11.86 4.72 -6.91
CA ARG A 217 11.53 5.27 -8.22
C ARG A 217 10.05 5.66 -8.23
N LEU A 218 9.74 6.87 -8.71
CA LEU A 218 8.37 7.21 -9.09
C LEU A 218 8.13 6.73 -10.53
N ALA A 219 6.99 6.09 -10.75
CA ALA A 219 6.57 5.62 -12.07
C ALA A 219 5.07 5.84 -12.26
N THR A 220 4.62 5.89 -13.50
CA THR A 220 3.20 5.87 -13.86
C THR A 220 2.71 4.45 -14.12
N THR A 221 1.40 4.24 -14.03
CA THR A 221 0.75 2.98 -14.45
C THR A 221 1.15 2.57 -15.87
N ALA A 222 1.20 3.54 -16.79
CA ALA A 222 1.56 3.29 -18.18
C ALA A 222 3.02 2.82 -18.34
N GLU A 223 3.96 3.42 -17.62
CA GLU A 223 5.37 2.99 -17.61
C GLU A 223 5.52 1.56 -17.11
N ILE A 224 4.86 1.22 -15.99
CA ILE A 224 4.92 -0.14 -15.43
C ILE A 224 4.34 -1.17 -16.39
N ILE A 225 3.17 -0.90 -16.97
CA ILE A 225 2.55 -1.80 -17.96
C ILE A 225 3.47 -2.01 -19.15
N ALA A 226 4.08 -0.94 -19.67
CA ALA A 226 5.01 -1.04 -20.79
C ALA A 226 6.28 -1.85 -20.45
N GLU A 227 6.82 -1.68 -19.25
CA GLU A 227 7.99 -2.44 -18.79
C GLU A 227 7.69 -3.93 -18.66
N LEU A 228 6.55 -4.27 -18.06
CA LEU A 228 6.12 -5.66 -17.89
C LEU A 228 5.76 -6.32 -19.23
N ALA A 229 5.23 -5.55 -20.20
CA ALA A 229 4.99 -6.05 -21.55
C ALA A 229 6.27 -6.32 -22.34
N SER A 230 7.34 -5.54 -22.09
CA SER A 230 8.62 -5.66 -22.79
C SER A 230 9.59 -6.65 -22.14
N SER A 231 9.31 -7.15 -20.95
CA SER A 231 10.11 -8.21 -20.31
C SER A 231 9.95 -9.49 -21.12
N ILE A 232 11.05 -9.93 -21.73
CA ILE A 232 11.12 -11.22 -22.44
C ILE A 232 11.11 -12.31 -21.37
N ASP A 233 10.30 -13.32 -21.58
CA ASP A 233 10.22 -14.53 -20.74
C ASP A 233 11.55 -15.29 -20.71
#